data_b63ad2cc7314715aa07b697051ea8808
#
_entry.id   b63ad2cc7314715aa07b697051ea8808
#
_cell.length_a   1.000
_cell.length_b   1.000
_cell.length_c   1.000
_cell.angle_alpha   90.00
_cell.angle_beta   90.00
_cell.angle_gamma   90.00
#
_symmetry.space_group_name_H-M   'P 1'
#
loop_
_entity.id
_entity.type
_entity.pdbx_description
1 polymer ?
#
loop_
_entity_poly.entity_id
_entity_poly.type
_entity_poly.pdbx_seq_one_letter_code
_entity_poly.pdbx_strand_id
1 'polypeptide(L)'
;MRFLKFFIIIPLFLNAELVIEITKGSDNPYRIALIPFQGELSVAKEANEIVKNDLLRTGEFYIFDEKSLIAYPPSEDDINYSDWRLINADYLLLSSVIESNSGIEARYEIFDVRRKSKIRSSKVYGVTNNVRQLSHYVSDGIYEAITGIKGVASTKIVYVSQSNNLDSIYKLYVADADGANEQLLVKSPEPIISPVWSPDSKKVAYVSFETGIANVYIQLSLIHI
;
A
#
# COMPACT_ATOMS: atom_id res chain seq x y z
N MET A 1 30.83 68.19 -9.57
CA MET A 1 31.04 66.80 -9.93
C MET A 1 29.93 65.98 -9.29
N ARG A 2 28.96 65.51 -10.09
CA ARG A 2 27.86 64.65 -9.60
C ARG A 2 28.24 63.19 -9.85
N PHE A 3 28.47 62.41 -8.78
CA PHE A 3 28.68 60.96 -8.85
C PHE A 3 27.33 60.26 -9.12
N LEU A 4 27.19 59.71 -10.30
CA LEU A 4 26.09 58.82 -10.67
C LEU A 4 26.35 57.43 -10.04
N LYS A 5 25.60 57.04 -8.98
CA LYS A 5 25.68 55.69 -8.40
C LYS A 5 24.91 54.74 -9.31
N PHE A 6 25.65 53.84 -9.97
CA PHE A 6 25.06 52.77 -10.77
C PHE A 6 24.61 51.64 -9.81
N PHE A 7 23.33 51.41 -9.73
CA PHE A 7 22.75 50.34 -8.92
C PHE A 7 22.63 49.09 -9.81
N ILE A 8 23.50 48.08 -9.61
CA ILE A 8 23.43 46.79 -10.31
C ILE A 8 22.38 45.93 -9.61
N ILE A 9 21.24 45.72 -10.24
CA ILE A 9 20.24 44.76 -9.81
C ILE A 9 20.66 43.39 -10.34
N ILE A 10 21.15 42.53 -9.44
CA ILE A 10 21.42 41.12 -9.73
C ILE A 10 20.08 40.37 -9.62
N PRO A 11 19.55 39.76 -10.69
CA PRO A 11 18.37 38.92 -10.57
C PRO A 11 18.69 37.66 -9.74
N LEU A 12 18.11 37.56 -8.56
CA LEU A 12 18.08 36.30 -7.81
C LEU A 12 17.08 35.38 -8.53
N PHE A 13 17.59 34.35 -9.20
CA PHE A 13 16.76 33.25 -9.66
C PHE A 13 16.36 32.40 -8.44
N LEU A 14 15.17 32.66 -7.90
CA LEU A 14 14.53 31.78 -6.93
C LEU A 14 13.98 30.57 -7.71
N ASN A 15 14.67 29.43 -7.63
CA ASN A 15 14.09 28.16 -8.01
C ASN A 15 13.04 27.81 -6.95
N ALA A 16 11.77 28.05 -7.23
CA ALA A 16 10.68 27.54 -6.42
C ALA A 16 10.45 26.07 -6.84
N GLU A 17 10.94 25.13 -6.06
CA GLU A 17 10.56 23.72 -6.17
C GLU A 17 9.16 23.56 -5.59
N LEU A 18 8.20 23.19 -6.43
CA LEU A 18 6.85 22.86 -5.96
C LEU A 18 6.88 21.49 -5.28
N VAL A 19 7.01 21.50 -3.97
CA VAL A 19 6.83 20.27 -3.16
C VAL A 19 5.34 20.17 -2.83
N ILE A 20 4.66 19.22 -3.46
CA ILE A 20 3.29 18.84 -3.09
C ILE A 20 3.40 17.75 -2.06
N GLU A 21 3.26 18.09 -0.80
CA GLU A 21 3.15 17.13 0.29
C GLU A 21 1.67 16.73 0.45
N ILE A 22 1.34 15.51 -0.02
CA ILE A 22 0.00 14.92 0.18
C ILE A 22 0.06 14.14 1.49
N THR A 23 0.04 14.86 2.62
CA THR A 23 0.13 14.25 3.96
C THR A 23 -1.20 14.24 4.69
N LYS A 24 -2.30 14.70 4.09
CA LYS A 24 -3.58 14.78 4.75
C LYS A 24 -4.35 13.47 4.61
N GLY A 25 -4.10 12.55 5.55
CA GLY A 25 -5.03 11.45 5.83
C GLY A 25 -6.38 11.97 6.35
N SER A 26 -7.25 11.09 6.77
CA SER A 26 -8.52 11.44 7.40
C SER A 26 -8.30 12.34 8.63
N ASP A 27 -9.09 13.41 8.78
CA ASP A 27 -9.04 14.27 9.96
C ASP A 27 -9.44 13.50 11.25
N ASN A 28 -10.09 12.35 11.11
CA ASN A 28 -10.49 11.47 12.19
C ASN A 28 -10.28 9.98 11.78
N PRO A 29 -9.04 9.50 11.76
CA PRO A 29 -8.74 8.14 11.33
C PRO A 29 -9.30 7.11 12.32
N TYR A 30 -9.72 5.95 11.82
CA TYR A 30 -10.09 4.80 12.63
C TYR A 30 -8.88 4.29 13.42
N ARG A 31 -9.00 4.23 14.73
CA ARG A 31 -7.91 3.85 15.65
C ARG A 31 -7.93 2.35 15.88
N ILE A 32 -6.93 1.68 15.35
CA ILE A 32 -6.85 0.21 15.36
C ILE A 32 -5.73 -0.27 16.28
N ALA A 33 -6.07 -1.13 17.22
CA ALA A 33 -5.13 -1.96 17.95
C ALA A 33 -4.90 -3.27 17.16
N LEU A 34 -3.82 -3.32 16.38
CA LEU A 34 -3.40 -4.50 15.66
C LEU A 34 -2.54 -5.36 16.59
N ILE A 35 -3.10 -6.47 17.09
CA ILE A 35 -2.33 -7.45 17.87
C ILE A 35 -1.41 -8.20 16.89
N PRO A 36 -0.11 -8.36 17.22
CA PRO A 36 0.82 -9.09 16.37
C PRO A 36 0.26 -10.45 15.95
N PHE A 37 0.45 -10.79 14.69
CA PHE A 37 0.00 -12.06 14.14
C PHE A 37 0.55 -13.22 14.93
N GLN A 38 -0.31 -14.17 15.26
CA GLN A 38 0.11 -15.45 15.84
C GLN A 38 0.55 -16.41 14.72
N GLY A 39 1.57 -17.23 14.97
CA GLY A 39 2.07 -18.19 14.00
C GLY A 39 3.58 -18.37 14.05
N GLU A 40 4.15 -18.93 13.00
CA GLU A 40 5.60 -19.01 12.84
C GLU A 40 6.19 -17.60 12.76
N LEU A 41 7.24 -17.36 13.56
CA LEU A 41 7.71 -15.97 13.87
C LEU A 41 8.05 -15.14 12.64
N SER A 42 8.72 -15.72 11.64
CA SER A 42 9.14 -14.99 10.44
C SER A 42 7.95 -14.60 9.58
N VAL A 43 7.06 -15.55 9.35
CA VAL A 43 5.84 -15.40 8.53
C VAL A 43 4.85 -14.44 9.20
N ALA A 44 4.64 -14.63 10.51
CA ALA A 44 3.75 -13.77 11.29
C ALA A 44 4.23 -12.32 11.34
N LYS A 45 5.53 -12.10 11.51
CA LYS A 45 6.12 -10.77 11.49
C LYS A 45 5.99 -10.10 10.12
N GLU A 46 6.29 -10.83 9.04
CA GLU A 46 6.14 -10.30 7.68
C GLU A 46 4.69 -9.92 7.39
N ALA A 47 3.73 -10.81 7.71
CA ALA A 47 2.32 -10.54 7.53
C ALA A 47 1.86 -9.31 8.32
N ASN A 48 2.29 -9.20 9.58
CA ASN A 48 1.96 -8.07 10.45
C ASN A 48 2.44 -6.72 9.87
N GLU A 49 3.69 -6.65 9.42
CA GLU A 49 4.27 -5.44 8.83
C GLU A 49 3.57 -5.04 7.53
N ILE A 50 3.25 -6.00 6.67
CA ILE A 50 2.55 -5.72 5.41
C ILE A 50 1.16 -5.18 5.69
N VAL A 51 0.37 -5.85 6.55
CA VAL A 51 -0.99 -5.41 6.89
C VAL A 51 -0.97 -4.04 7.54
N LYS A 52 -0.05 -3.81 8.48
CA LYS A 52 0.13 -2.50 9.12
C LYS A 52 0.40 -1.40 8.09
N ASN A 53 1.35 -1.62 7.18
CA ASN A 53 1.76 -0.63 6.18
C ASN A 53 0.66 -0.39 5.14
N ASP A 54 -0.06 -1.42 4.71
CA ASP A 54 -1.19 -1.29 3.81
C ASP A 54 -2.29 -0.39 4.40
N LEU A 55 -2.68 -0.65 5.65
CA LEU A 55 -3.69 0.14 6.32
C LEU A 55 -3.23 1.59 6.52
N LEU A 56 -2.00 1.81 6.98
CA LEU A 56 -1.44 3.16 7.17
C LEU A 56 -1.39 3.96 5.86
N ARG A 57 -1.03 3.31 4.74
CA ARG A 57 -0.92 3.96 3.42
C ARG A 57 -2.24 4.53 2.93
N THR A 58 -3.38 4.01 3.38
CA THR A 58 -4.70 4.54 3.00
C THR A 58 -4.97 5.94 3.57
N GLY A 59 -4.28 6.31 4.66
CA GLY A 59 -4.56 7.54 5.41
C GLY A 59 -5.86 7.52 6.22
N GLU A 60 -6.62 6.43 6.18
CA GLU A 60 -7.90 6.27 6.90
C GLU A 60 -7.72 5.69 8.30
N PHE A 61 -6.53 5.16 8.61
CA PHE A 61 -6.27 4.42 9.84
C PHE A 61 -5.11 5.00 10.63
N TYR A 62 -5.26 4.97 11.94
CA TYR A 62 -4.19 5.09 12.91
C TYR A 62 -3.95 3.73 13.55
N ILE A 63 -2.76 3.18 13.42
CA ILE A 63 -2.38 1.90 14.03
C ILE A 63 -1.53 2.18 15.26
N PHE A 64 -1.94 1.65 16.43
CA PHE A 64 -1.15 1.78 17.63
C PHE A 64 0.19 1.08 17.48
N ASP A 65 1.26 1.70 17.96
CA ASP A 65 2.55 1.03 18.06
C ASP A 65 2.45 -0.16 19.00
N GLU A 66 3.12 -1.26 18.67
CA GLU A 66 3.11 -2.48 19.46
C GLU A 66 3.45 -2.22 20.94
N LYS A 67 4.43 -1.35 21.21
CA LYS A 67 4.83 -0.95 22.56
C LYS A 67 3.75 -0.19 23.33
N SER A 68 2.76 0.34 22.65
CA SER A 68 1.63 1.08 23.22
C SER A 68 0.41 0.20 23.43
N LEU A 69 0.46 -1.06 23.02
CA LEU A 69 -0.60 -2.02 23.27
C LEU A 69 -0.62 -2.39 24.77
N ILE A 70 -1.81 -2.44 25.33
CA ILE A 70 -2.00 -2.66 26.78
C ILE A 70 -2.17 -4.13 27.15
N ALA A 71 -2.49 -4.97 26.14
CA ALA A 71 -2.66 -6.42 26.31
C ALA A 71 -2.47 -7.14 24.98
N TYR A 72 -2.30 -8.43 25.05
CA TYR A 72 -2.17 -9.32 23.89
C TYR A 72 -3.16 -10.49 24.01
N PRO A 73 -4.48 -10.24 23.89
CA PRO A 73 -5.49 -11.28 24.00
C PRO A 73 -5.29 -12.35 22.92
N PRO A 74 -5.16 -13.64 23.30
CA PRO A 74 -4.97 -14.72 22.34
C PRO A 74 -6.28 -15.09 21.63
N SER A 75 -7.43 -14.76 22.22
CA SER A 75 -8.77 -15.08 21.69
C SER A 75 -9.79 -14.02 22.07
N GLU A 76 -10.99 -14.13 21.50
CA GLU A 76 -12.14 -13.25 21.81
C GLU A 76 -12.51 -13.24 23.29
N ASP A 77 -12.44 -14.42 23.94
CA ASP A 77 -12.84 -14.58 25.35
C ASP A 77 -11.91 -13.81 26.32
N ASP A 78 -10.69 -13.50 25.87
CA ASP A 78 -9.67 -12.79 26.65
C ASP A 78 -9.72 -11.26 26.45
N ILE A 79 -10.68 -10.74 25.66
CA ILE A 79 -10.77 -9.32 25.34
C ILE A 79 -11.45 -8.57 26.48
N ASN A 80 -10.69 -7.74 27.20
CA ASN A 80 -11.26 -6.75 28.09
C ASN A 80 -11.50 -5.42 27.35
N TYR A 81 -12.69 -5.24 26.81
CA TYR A 81 -13.04 -4.04 26.04
C TYR A 81 -12.89 -2.72 26.80
N SER A 82 -12.93 -2.76 28.15
CA SER A 82 -12.78 -1.55 28.95
C SER A 82 -11.38 -0.95 28.83
N ASP A 83 -10.36 -1.81 28.77
CA ASP A 83 -8.97 -1.41 28.65
C ASP A 83 -8.72 -0.73 27.30
N TRP A 84 -9.22 -1.32 26.23
CA TRP A 84 -9.07 -0.77 24.87
C TRP A 84 -9.77 0.57 24.69
N ARG A 85 -10.87 0.81 25.41
CA ARG A 85 -11.53 2.12 25.43
C ARG A 85 -10.71 3.18 26.15
N LEU A 86 -9.91 2.84 27.15
CA LEU A 86 -9.03 3.79 27.84
C LEU A 86 -7.99 4.43 26.91
N ILE A 87 -7.51 3.68 25.93
CA ILE A 87 -6.57 4.20 24.91
C ILE A 87 -7.29 4.75 23.68
N ASN A 88 -8.64 4.82 23.70
CA ASN A 88 -9.47 5.25 22.58
C ASN A 88 -9.25 4.41 21.31
N ALA A 89 -9.08 3.09 21.40
CA ALA A 89 -9.14 2.21 20.24
C ALA A 89 -10.59 2.09 19.77
N ASP A 90 -10.81 2.20 18.46
CA ASP A 90 -12.12 1.97 17.85
C ASP A 90 -12.29 0.49 17.52
N TYR A 91 -11.21 -0.15 17.03
CA TYR A 91 -11.20 -1.55 16.65
C TYR A 91 -10.00 -2.29 17.23
N LEU A 92 -10.20 -3.57 17.50
CA LEU A 92 -9.17 -4.53 17.87
C LEU A 92 -9.10 -5.61 16.80
N LEU A 93 -7.89 -5.94 16.35
CA LEU A 93 -7.63 -6.98 15.36
C LEU A 93 -6.86 -8.13 16.01
N LEU A 94 -7.43 -9.33 15.96
CA LEU A 94 -6.73 -10.58 16.27
C LEU A 94 -6.47 -11.31 14.97
N SER A 95 -5.23 -11.71 14.75
CA SER A 95 -4.82 -12.34 13.49
C SER A 95 -3.85 -13.48 13.73
N SER A 96 -3.93 -14.50 12.89
CA SER A 96 -2.98 -15.63 12.89
C SER A 96 -2.65 -16.06 11.47
N VAL A 97 -1.46 -16.63 11.31
CA VAL A 97 -1.01 -17.22 10.06
C VAL A 97 -0.51 -18.65 10.34
N ILE A 98 -0.96 -19.58 9.51
CA ILE A 98 -0.62 -20.99 9.62
C ILE A 98 -0.07 -21.47 8.28
N GLU A 99 1.16 -21.92 8.29
CA GLU A 99 1.82 -22.52 7.13
C GLU A 99 1.67 -24.04 7.18
N SER A 100 1.40 -24.65 6.02
CA SER A 100 1.26 -26.08 5.87
C SER A 100 1.84 -26.55 4.53
N ASN A 101 1.97 -27.87 4.35
CA ASN A 101 2.42 -28.43 3.06
C ASN A 101 1.48 -28.12 1.89
N SER A 102 0.23 -27.73 2.16
CA SER A 102 -0.78 -27.43 1.14
C SER A 102 -0.91 -25.94 0.85
N GLY A 103 -0.20 -25.08 1.58
CA GLY A 103 -0.27 -23.64 1.41
C GLY A 103 -0.26 -22.90 2.75
N ILE A 104 -0.60 -21.63 2.70
CA ILE A 104 -0.64 -20.73 3.83
C ILE A 104 -2.08 -20.26 4.06
N GLU A 105 -2.52 -20.22 5.32
CA GLU A 105 -3.83 -19.69 5.73
C GLU A 105 -3.61 -18.54 6.69
N ALA A 106 -4.24 -17.38 6.42
CA ALA A 106 -4.37 -16.32 7.41
C ALA A 106 -5.81 -16.27 7.93
N ARG A 107 -5.95 -16.10 9.24
CA ARG A 107 -7.23 -15.83 9.89
C ARG A 107 -7.15 -14.46 10.51
N TYR A 108 -8.25 -13.73 10.45
CA TYR A 108 -8.36 -12.46 11.14
C TYR A 108 -9.77 -12.23 11.66
N GLU A 109 -9.85 -11.59 12.79
CA GLU A 109 -11.09 -11.21 13.46
C GLU A 109 -11.02 -9.73 13.84
N ILE A 110 -12.12 -9.03 13.63
CA ILE A 110 -12.24 -7.60 13.87
C ILE A 110 -13.32 -7.38 14.93
N PHE A 111 -12.97 -6.66 15.98
CA PHE A 111 -13.87 -6.34 17.09
C PHE A 111 -14.08 -4.84 17.19
N ASP A 112 -15.36 -4.41 17.22
CA ASP A 112 -15.73 -3.04 17.52
C ASP A 112 -15.66 -2.86 19.05
N VAL A 113 -14.73 -2.03 19.49
CA VAL A 113 -14.46 -1.80 20.93
C VAL A 113 -15.62 -1.09 21.63
N ARG A 114 -16.31 -0.18 20.93
CA ARG A 114 -17.46 0.55 21.49
C ARG A 114 -18.69 -0.34 21.63
N ARG A 115 -18.99 -1.12 20.58
CA ARG A 115 -20.14 -2.04 20.54
C ARG A 115 -19.89 -3.34 21.31
N LYS A 116 -18.63 -3.64 21.63
CA LYS A 116 -18.20 -4.87 22.28
C LYS A 116 -18.63 -6.11 21.49
N SER A 117 -18.46 -6.06 20.19
CA SER A 117 -18.93 -7.12 19.30
C SER A 117 -17.94 -7.38 18.17
N LYS A 118 -17.86 -8.64 17.76
CA LYS A 118 -17.13 -9.03 16.56
C LYS A 118 -17.90 -8.58 15.32
N ILE A 119 -17.26 -7.85 14.42
CA ILE A 119 -17.86 -7.38 13.17
C ILE A 119 -17.45 -8.24 11.96
N ARG A 120 -16.30 -8.91 12.04
CA ARG A 120 -15.82 -9.80 10.98
C ARG A 120 -14.98 -10.93 11.57
N SER A 121 -15.14 -12.14 11.04
CA SER A 121 -14.21 -13.24 11.15
C SER A 121 -14.03 -13.82 9.77
N SER A 122 -12.80 -13.95 9.30
CA SER A 122 -12.53 -14.39 7.94
C SER A 122 -11.23 -15.19 7.84
N LYS A 123 -11.14 -15.96 6.75
CA LYS A 123 -9.96 -16.75 6.40
C LYS A 123 -9.57 -16.44 4.97
N VAL A 124 -8.27 -16.33 4.74
CA VAL A 124 -7.68 -16.14 3.42
C VAL A 124 -6.69 -17.28 3.18
N TYR A 125 -6.72 -17.85 2.00
CA TYR A 125 -5.83 -18.93 1.60
C TYR A 125 -4.90 -18.47 0.48
N GLY A 126 -3.66 -18.87 0.54
CA GLY A 126 -2.63 -18.59 -0.46
C GLY A 126 -1.74 -19.81 -0.70
N VAL A 127 -0.93 -19.72 -1.75
CA VAL A 127 0.12 -20.70 -1.99
C VAL A 127 1.28 -20.49 -1.02
N THR A 128 1.98 -21.55 -0.69
CA THR A 128 3.20 -21.48 0.12
C THR A 128 4.19 -20.51 -0.51
N ASN A 129 4.86 -19.70 0.27
CA ASN A 129 5.81 -18.63 -0.13
C ASN A 129 5.20 -17.33 -0.68
N ASN A 130 3.89 -17.14 -0.63
CA ASN A 130 3.27 -15.88 -1.02
C ASN A 130 2.57 -15.18 0.15
N VAL A 131 3.31 -15.04 1.27
CA VAL A 131 2.84 -14.33 2.49
C VAL A 131 2.39 -12.92 2.16
N ARG A 132 3.14 -12.26 1.27
CA ARG A 132 2.85 -10.88 0.86
C ARG A 132 1.46 -10.74 0.24
N GLN A 133 1.16 -11.53 -0.78
CA GLN A 133 -0.16 -11.49 -1.43
C GLN A 133 -1.29 -11.83 -0.46
N LEU A 134 -1.09 -12.84 0.39
CA LEU A 134 -2.04 -13.21 1.44
C LEU A 134 -2.33 -12.03 2.37
N SER A 135 -1.27 -11.32 2.80
CA SER A 135 -1.37 -10.17 3.69
C SER A 135 -2.14 -9.00 3.04
N HIS A 136 -1.92 -8.74 1.76
CA HIS A 136 -2.69 -7.74 1.02
C HIS A 136 -4.19 -8.09 0.95
N TYR A 137 -4.55 -9.36 0.78
CA TYR A 137 -5.96 -9.79 0.85
C TYR A 137 -6.55 -9.63 2.26
N VAL A 138 -5.76 -9.87 3.30
CA VAL A 138 -6.18 -9.59 4.68
C VAL A 138 -6.42 -8.10 4.87
N SER A 139 -5.50 -7.25 4.38
CA SER A 139 -5.62 -5.78 4.42
C SER A 139 -6.89 -5.30 3.73
N ASP A 140 -7.19 -5.81 2.54
CA ASP A 140 -8.40 -5.47 1.78
C ASP A 140 -9.67 -5.86 2.54
N GLY A 141 -9.68 -7.05 3.15
CA GLY A 141 -10.80 -7.51 3.95
C GLY A 141 -11.02 -6.70 5.24
N ILE A 142 -9.95 -6.25 5.89
CA ILE A 142 -10.02 -5.35 7.06
C ILE A 142 -10.55 -3.99 6.63
N TYR A 143 -10.00 -3.42 5.56
CA TYR A 143 -10.41 -2.13 5.02
C TYR A 143 -11.90 -2.12 4.70
N GLU A 144 -12.36 -3.12 3.95
CA GLU A 144 -13.77 -3.25 3.57
C GLU A 144 -14.69 -3.44 4.78
N ALA A 145 -14.29 -4.23 5.76
CA ALA A 145 -15.12 -4.49 6.94
C ALA A 145 -15.36 -3.24 7.80
N ILE A 146 -14.37 -2.33 7.84
CA ILE A 146 -14.44 -1.12 8.66
C ILE A 146 -15.04 0.05 7.89
N THR A 147 -14.66 0.23 6.63
CA THR A 147 -15.08 1.40 5.82
C THR A 147 -16.31 1.15 4.95
N GLY A 148 -16.63 -0.12 4.67
CA GLY A 148 -17.64 -0.50 3.69
C GLY A 148 -17.20 -0.35 2.24
N ILE A 149 -15.94 0.04 1.99
CA ILE A 149 -15.35 0.25 0.66
C ILE A 149 -14.39 -0.90 0.36
N LYS A 150 -14.42 -1.43 -0.86
CA LYS A 150 -13.50 -2.49 -1.28
C LYS A 150 -12.05 -2.00 -1.22
N GLY A 151 -11.17 -2.79 -0.58
CA GLY A 151 -9.74 -2.52 -0.53
C GLY A 151 -9.05 -2.71 -1.89
N VAL A 152 -7.85 -2.15 -2.02
CA VAL A 152 -7.04 -2.19 -3.25
C VAL A 152 -5.59 -2.60 -3.00
N ALA A 153 -5.24 -3.03 -1.78
CA ALA A 153 -3.88 -3.44 -1.43
C ALA A 153 -3.40 -4.64 -2.25
N SER A 154 -4.31 -5.58 -2.57
CA SER A 154 -4.00 -6.78 -3.38
C SER A 154 -3.93 -6.50 -4.89
N THR A 155 -4.10 -5.26 -5.33
CA THR A 155 -4.06 -4.90 -6.75
C THR A 155 -2.64 -4.66 -7.25
N LYS A 156 -2.49 -4.48 -8.57
CA LYS A 156 -1.24 -4.12 -9.22
C LYS A 156 -1.33 -2.73 -9.82
N ILE A 157 -0.21 -2.04 -9.85
CA ILE A 157 -0.06 -0.77 -10.56
C ILE A 157 0.78 -0.95 -11.83
N VAL A 158 0.51 -0.14 -12.83
CA VAL A 158 1.34 0.01 -14.03
C VAL A 158 1.72 1.48 -14.16
N TYR A 159 2.99 1.76 -14.39
CA TYR A 159 3.49 3.13 -14.45
C TYR A 159 4.71 3.26 -15.36
N VAL A 160 4.96 4.48 -15.82
CA VAL A 160 6.14 4.83 -16.59
C VAL A 160 7.09 5.66 -15.73
N SER A 161 8.36 5.28 -15.75
CA SER A 161 9.46 6.05 -15.17
C SER A 161 10.35 6.56 -16.30
N GLN A 162 10.81 7.81 -16.18
CA GLN A 162 11.78 8.42 -17.06
C GLN A 162 13.06 8.71 -16.30
N SER A 163 14.21 8.33 -16.87
CA SER A 163 15.52 8.71 -16.34
C SER A 163 15.83 10.15 -16.74
N ASN A 164 16.27 10.97 -15.78
CA ASN A 164 16.67 12.38 -16.00
C ASN A 164 18.12 12.52 -16.54
N ASN A 165 18.78 11.43 -16.93
CA ASN A 165 20.11 11.48 -17.50
C ASN A 165 20.08 11.94 -18.96
N LEU A 166 21.24 12.30 -19.52
CA LEU A 166 21.43 12.77 -20.92
C LEU A 166 20.80 11.82 -21.96
N ASP A 167 20.72 10.53 -21.66
CA ASP A 167 19.97 9.52 -22.42
C ASP A 167 18.62 9.30 -21.72
N SER A 168 17.64 10.14 -22.02
CA SER A 168 16.26 9.97 -21.52
C SER A 168 15.71 8.60 -21.90
N ILE A 169 15.68 7.67 -20.95
CA ILE A 169 15.14 6.33 -21.16
C ILE A 169 13.81 6.22 -20.42
N TYR A 170 12.77 5.85 -21.16
CA TYR A 170 11.45 5.53 -20.63
C TYR A 170 11.38 4.04 -20.31
N LYS A 171 10.81 3.74 -19.15
CA LYS A 171 10.63 2.37 -18.68
C LYS A 171 9.21 2.18 -18.20
N LEU A 172 8.55 1.16 -18.74
CA LEU A 172 7.21 0.75 -18.29
C LEU A 172 7.37 -0.37 -17.27
N TYR A 173 6.79 -0.18 -16.10
CA TYR A 173 6.85 -1.13 -14.99
C TYR A 173 5.47 -1.58 -14.56
N VAL A 174 5.43 -2.76 -14.00
CA VAL A 174 4.30 -3.26 -13.18
C VAL A 174 4.84 -3.59 -11.80
N ALA A 175 4.05 -3.28 -10.77
CA ALA A 175 4.40 -3.56 -9.38
C ALA A 175 3.15 -3.89 -8.55
N ASP A 176 3.34 -4.36 -7.32
CA ASP A 176 2.28 -4.39 -6.32
C ASP A 176 1.80 -2.96 -6.01
N ALA A 177 0.60 -2.81 -5.47
CA ALA A 177 0.02 -1.51 -5.14
C ALA A 177 0.90 -0.67 -4.19
N ASP A 178 1.77 -1.30 -3.43
CA ASP A 178 2.73 -0.68 -2.52
C ASP A 178 4.12 -0.43 -3.13
N GLY A 179 4.29 -0.72 -4.43
CA GLY A 179 5.52 -0.55 -5.19
C GLY A 179 6.50 -1.72 -5.11
N ALA A 180 6.20 -2.77 -4.35
CA ALA A 180 7.05 -3.96 -4.30
C ALA A 180 6.92 -4.83 -5.56
N ASN A 181 7.82 -5.80 -5.70
CA ASN A 181 7.83 -6.76 -6.83
C ASN A 181 7.81 -6.07 -8.20
N GLU A 182 8.52 -4.95 -8.32
CA GLU A 182 8.64 -4.19 -9.57
C GLU A 182 9.21 -5.07 -10.69
N GLN A 183 8.53 -5.08 -11.83
CA GLN A 183 8.95 -5.79 -13.04
C GLN A 183 8.98 -4.83 -14.22
N LEU A 184 10.13 -4.79 -14.90
CA LEU A 184 10.29 -4.03 -16.13
C LEU A 184 9.61 -4.78 -17.29
N LEU A 185 8.60 -4.16 -17.90
CA LEU A 185 7.94 -4.67 -19.09
C LEU A 185 8.58 -4.19 -20.38
N VAL A 186 8.86 -2.88 -20.46
CA VAL A 186 9.39 -2.23 -21.68
C VAL A 186 10.43 -1.18 -21.29
N LYS A 187 11.46 -1.06 -22.14
CA LYS A 187 12.47 0.00 -22.11
C LYS A 187 12.57 0.62 -23.49
N SER A 188 12.45 1.93 -23.61
CA SER A 188 12.50 2.66 -24.88
C SER A 188 13.28 3.97 -24.73
N PRO A 189 14.07 4.40 -25.74
CA PRO A 189 14.62 5.74 -25.79
C PRO A 189 13.55 6.79 -26.13
N GLU A 190 12.41 6.35 -26.70
CA GLU A 190 11.31 7.21 -27.08
C GLU A 190 10.20 7.20 -26.00
N PRO A 191 9.37 8.23 -25.92
CA PRO A 191 8.32 8.33 -24.93
C PRO A 191 7.37 7.11 -24.90
N ILE A 192 7.04 6.69 -23.69
CA ILE A 192 5.96 5.74 -23.39
C ILE A 192 4.94 6.50 -22.52
N ILE A 193 3.66 6.49 -22.90
CA ILE A 193 2.62 7.19 -22.19
C ILE A 193 1.32 6.40 -22.07
N SER A 194 0.45 6.82 -21.16
CA SER A 194 -0.91 6.29 -20.97
C SER A 194 -0.99 4.77 -20.80
N PRO A 195 -0.20 4.15 -19.91
CA PRO A 195 -0.35 2.74 -19.66
C PRO A 195 -1.69 2.46 -18.97
N VAL A 196 -2.34 1.37 -19.36
CA VAL A 196 -3.62 0.94 -18.81
C VAL A 196 -3.73 -0.57 -18.77
N TRP A 197 -4.33 -1.12 -17.71
CA TRP A 197 -4.65 -2.52 -17.60
C TRP A 197 -5.84 -2.92 -18.46
N SER A 198 -5.81 -4.13 -19.03
CA SER A 198 -7.01 -4.76 -19.53
C SER A 198 -7.99 -5.10 -18.40
N PRO A 199 -9.30 -5.18 -18.66
CA PRO A 199 -10.30 -5.49 -17.63
C PRO A 199 -10.06 -6.83 -16.90
N ASP A 200 -9.40 -7.78 -17.55
CA ASP A 200 -9.03 -9.08 -16.98
C ASP A 200 -7.66 -9.08 -16.27
N SER A 201 -7.01 -7.91 -16.17
CA SER A 201 -5.70 -7.71 -15.55
C SER A 201 -4.55 -8.55 -16.14
N LYS A 202 -4.73 -9.10 -17.35
CA LYS A 202 -3.72 -9.98 -18.01
C LYS A 202 -2.83 -9.24 -18.98
N LYS A 203 -3.25 -8.08 -19.46
CA LYS A 203 -2.53 -7.30 -20.48
C LYS A 203 -2.41 -5.85 -20.04
N VAL A 204 -1.36 -5.22 -20.55
CA VAL A 204 -1.15 -3.77 -20.45
C VAL A 204 -1.16 -3.20 -21.86
N ALA A 205 -1.98 -2.18 -22.09
CA ALA A 205 -1.92 -1.36 -23.30
C ALA A 205 -1.19 -0.05 -22.96
N TYR A 206 -0.40 0.47 -23.89
CA TYR A 206 0.34 1.73 -23.76
C TYR A 206 0.58 2.34 -25.12
N VAL A 207 0.88 3.64 -25.16
CA VAL A 207 1.31 4.32 -26.37
C VAL A 207 2.83 4.48 -26.35
N SER A 208 3.49 4.13 -27.46
CA SER A 208 4.93 4.35 -27.66
C SER A 208 5.20 5.11 -28.95
N PHE A 209 6.28 5.88 -28.96
CA PHE A 209 6.77 6.65 -30.11
C PHE A 209 8.02 6.02 -30.74
N GLU A 210 8.35 4.76 -30.44
CA GLU A 210 9.56 4.09 -30.93
C GLU A 210 9.71 4.02 -32.47
N THR A 211 8.60 4.15 -33.21
CA THR A 211 8.59 4.19 -34.68
C THR A 211 8.58 5.61 -35.26
N GLY A 212 8.75 6.64 -34.40
CA GLY A 212 8.66 8.05 -34.78
C GLY A 212 7.23 8.62 -34.81
N ILE A 213 6.21 7.78 -34.70
CA ILE A 213 4.80 8.17 -34.57
C ILE A 213 4.15 7.44 -33.40
N ALA A 214 3.05 8.00 -32.86
CA ALA A 214 2.31 7.38 -31.78
C ALA A 214 1.62 6.09 -32.24
N ASN A 215 1.97 4.96 -31.64
CA ASN A 215 1.31 3.67 -31.86
C ASN A 215 0.84 3.09 -30.53
N VAL A 216 -0.29 2.37 -30.57
CA VAL A 216 -0.81 1.63 -29.42
C VAL A 216 -0.23 0.21 -29.45
N TYR A 217 0.40 -0.16 -28.33
CA TYR A 217 0.94 -1.50 -28.11
C TYR A 217 0.14 -2.21 -27.02
N ILE A 218 0.02 -3.53 -27.16
CA ILE A 218 -0.58 -4.41 -26.16
C ILE A 218 0.41 -5.50 -25.83
N GLN A 219 0.72 -5.66 -24.55
CA GLN A 219 1.64 -6.66 -24.04
C GLN A 219 0.99 -7.51 -22.95
N LEU A 220 1.32 -8.80 -22.90
CA LEU A 220 0.96 -9.65 -21.79
C LEU A 220 1.72 -9.19 -20.54
N SER A 221 1.00 -9.05 -19.44
CA SER A 221 1.62 -8.96 -18.12
C SER A 221 2.13 -10.35 -17.75
N LEU A 222 3.45 -10.51 -17.60
CA LEU A 222 4.06 -11.78 -17.17
C LEU A 222 3.87 -12.06 -15.69
N ILE A 223 3.10 -11.24 -15.01
CA ILE A 223 2.77 -11.42 -13.59
C ILE A 223 1.67 -12.48 -13.51
N HIS A 224 2.02 -13.66 -13.06
CA HIS A 224 1.04 -14.64 -12.66
C HIS A 224 0.30 -14.11 -11.43
N ILE A 225 -0.98 -13.82 -11.61
CA ILE A 225 -1.91 -13.46 -10.55
C ILE A 225 -2.38 -14.74 -9.88
#